data_4d058ebc061fe4eaf09b5227b49b5297
#
_entry.id   4d058ebc061fe4eaf09b5227b49b5297
#
_cell.length_a   1.000
_cell.length_b   1.000
_cell.length_c   1.000
_cell.angle_alpha   90.00
_cell.angle_beta   90.00
_cell.angle_gamma   90.00
#
_symmetry.space_group_name_H-M   'P 1'
#
loop_
_entity.id
_entity.type
_entity.pdbx_description
1 polymer ?
#
loop_
_entity_poly.entity_id
_entity_poly.type
_entity_poly.pdbx_seq_one_letter_code
_entity_poly.pdbx_strand_id
1 'polypeptide(L)'
;MAITTEGKTLYLNAVDPVKIVGHTAAPNATGTTNRIGALTACAFAVSSGGNARPMNADVTVAVPAGVTTWTHFSVYNASDVCLHIQPLNTPRTGLVEGDSIVFKASGPDAISVSIT
;
A
#
# COMPACT_ATOMS: atom_id res chain seq x y z
N MET A 1 -15.01 0.46 21.77
CA MET A 1 -14.99 1.93 21.66
C MET A 1 -15.02 2.32 20.19
N ALA A 2 -15.91 3.21 19.81
CA ALA A 2 -15.98 3.68 18.43
C ALA A 2 -15.08 4.91 18.24
N ILE A 3 -14.35 4.96 17.12
CA ILE A 3 -13.57 6.14 16.74
C ILE A 3 -14.50 7.07 15.94
N THR A 4 -14.58 8.33 16.35
CA THR A 4 -15.40 9.34 15.64
C THR A 4 -14.78 9.67 14.29
N THR A 5 -15.55 10.33 13.39
CA THR A 5 -15.05 10.80 12.11
C THR A 5 -13.86 11.75 12.27
N GLU A 6 -13.95 12.68 13.21
CA GLU A 6 -12.85 13.61 13.53
C GLU A 6 -11.63 12.87 14.07
N GLY A 7 -11.83 11.87 14.93
CA GLY A 7 -10.76 11.05 15.47
C GLY A 7 -10.06 10.26 14.37
N LYS A 8 -10.81 9.66 13.46
CA LYS A 8 -10.24 8.94 12.30
C LYS A 8 -9.41 9.87 11.43
N THR A 9 -9.90 11.07 11.16
CA THR A 9 -9.17 12.07 10.37
C THR A 9 -7.85 12.45 11.04
N LEU A 10 -7.86 12.66 12.35
CA LEU A 10 -6.64 12.98 13.10
C LEU A 10 -5.62 11.83 13.04
N TYR A 11 -6.06 10.59 13.24
CA TYR A 11 -5.19 9.41 13.14
C TYR A 11 -4.59 9.28 11.74
N LEU A 12 -5.42 9.39 10.71
CA LEU A 12 -4.97 9.23 9.33
C LEU A 12 -3.98 10.31 8.91
N ASN A 13 -4.19 11.55 9.37
CA ASN A 13 -3.29 12.65 9.03
C ASN A 13 -2.02 12.65 9.88
N ALA A 14 -2.01 11.98 11.03
CA ALA A 14 -0.81 11.80 11.86
C ALA A 14 0.10 10.68 11.32
N VAL A 15 -0.46 9.72 10.60
CA VAL A 15 0.31 8.70 9.89
C VAL A 15 0.98 9.36 8.69
N ASP A 16 2.24 9.05 8.45
CA ASP A 16 3.02 9.65 7.36
C ASP A 16 3.48 8.56 6.36
N PRO A 17 2.55 8.02 5.54
CA PRO A 17 2.88 7.00 4.56
C PRO A 17 3.61 7.63 3.37
N VAL A 18 4.87 7.25 3.17
CA VAL A 18 5.71 7.82 2.10
C VAL A 18 6.39 6.75 1.24
N LYS A 19 6.26 5.47 1.59
CA LYS A 19 6.83 4.36 0.83
C LYS A 19 5.83 3.22 0.73
N ILE A 20 5.91 2.46 -0.37
CA ILE A 20 5.02 1.33 -0.65
C ILE A 20 5.81 0.18 -1.27
N VAL A 21 5.37 -1.05 -1.02
CA VAL A 21 5.90 -2.24 -1.67
C VAL A 21 4.79 -3.28 -1.84
N GLY A 22 4.88 -4.07 -2.91
CA GLY A 22 4.02 -5.23 -3.11
C GLY A 22 4.59 -6.47 -2.46
N HIS A 23 3.74 -7.47 -2.23
CA HIS A 23 4.12 -8.77 -1.68
C HIS A 23 3.55 -9.92 -2.51
N THR A 24 4.34 -10.97 -2.65
CA THR A 24 3.92 -12.20 -3.38
C THR A 24 2.94 -13.04 -2.58
N ALA A 25 2.92 -12.86 -1.27
CA ALA A 25 2.02 -13.55 -0.32
C ALA A 25 1.89 -12.65 0.91
N ALA A 26 1.02 -13.03 1.85
CA ALA A 26 0.86 -12.27 3.09
C ALA A 26 2.21 -12.10 3.79
N PRO A 27 2.64 -10.86 4.08
CA PRO A 27 3.91 -10.62 4.76
C PRO A 27 3.77 -10.85 6.27
N ASN A 28 4.91 -10.85 6.97
CA ASN A 28 4.93 -10.78 8.43
C ASN A 28 4.41 -9.43 8.92
N ALA A 29 4.24 -9.27 10.24
CA ALA A 29 3.66 -8.06 10.83
C ALA A 29 4.51 -6.79 10.61
N THR A 30 5.80 -6.94 10.30
CA THR A 30 6.69 -5.82 10.00
C THR A 30 6.80 -5.52 8.51
N GLY A 31 6.11 -6.28 7.66
CA GLY A 31 6.11 -6.08 6.22
C GLY A 31 7.45 -6.33 5.56
N THR A 32 8.29 -7.20 6.13
CA THR A 32 9.65 -7.43 5.62
C THR A 32 9.81 -8.68 4.78
N THR A 33 8.80 -9.57 4.77
CA THR A 33 8.86 -10.82 4.00
C THR A 33 8.04 -10.74 2.71
N ASN A 34 8.39 -11.57 1.74
CA ASN A 34 7.67 -11.70 0.47
C ASN A 34 7.55 -10.39 -0.33
N ARG A 35 8.54 -9.50 -0.22
CA ARG A 35 8.54 -8.23 -0.95
C ARG A 35 8.80 -8.42 -2.44
N ILE A 36 8.11 -7.60 -3.25
CA ILE A 36 8.37 -7.48 -4.69
C ILE A 36 9.28 -6.25 -4.88
N GLY A 37 10.57 -6.49 -4.80
CA GLY A 37 11.56 -5.42 -4.96
C GLY A 37 11.76 -4.58 -3.68
N ALA A 38 12.29 -3.39 -3.85
CA ALA A 38 12.57 -2.46 -2.76
C ALA A 38 11.37 -1.56 -2.47
N LEU A 39 11.36 -0.93 -1.31
CA LEU A 39 10.37 0.10 -0.97
C LEU A 39 10.48 1.23 -1.98
N THR A 40 9.33 1.69 -2.49
CA THR A 40 9.25 2.73 -3.51
C THR A 40 8.55 3.96 -2.94
N ALA A 41 9.07 5.15 -3.25
CA ALA A 41 8.47 6.40 -2.81
C ALA A 41 7.05 6.55 -3.37
N CYS A 42 6.13 7.01 -2.53
CA CYS A 42 4.75 7.29 -2.90
C CYS A 42 4.23 8.50 -2.11
N ALA A 43 3.05 8.97 -2.45
CA ALA A 43 2.41 10.06 -1.73
C ALA A 43 0.92 9.76 -1.56
N PHE A 44 0.39 10.11 -0.40
CA PHE A 44 -1.03 9.96 -0.07
C PHE A 44 -1.66 11.32 0.20
N ALA A 45 -2.88 11.50 -0.27
CA ALA A 45 -3.66 12.69 0.04
C ALA A 45 -3.97 12.75 1.54
N VAL A 46 -4.14 13.95 2.09
CA VAL A 46 -4.63 14.09 3.46
C VAL A 46 -6.07 13.63 3.55
N SER A 47 -6.46 13.07 4.70
CA SER A 47 -7.86 12.73 4.96
C SER A 47 -8.68 14.00 5.16
N SER A 48 -9.85 14.06 4.53
CA SER A 48 -10.75 15.21 4.59
C SER A 48 -12.13 14.85 5.15
N GLY A 49 -12.17 13.98 6.15
CA GLY A 49 -13.41 13.62 6.82
C GLY A 49 -13.88 12.18 6.54
N GLY A 50 -13.13 11.42 5.77
CA GLY A 50 -13.39 10.00 5.56
C GLY A 50 -12.60 9.13 6.53
N ASN A 51 -12.67 7.82 6.31
CA ASN A 51 -11.90 6.84 7.08
C ASN A 51 -10.72 6.28 6.27
N ALA A 52 -10.28 7.00 5.23
CA ALA A 52 -9.19 6.58 4.37
C ALA A 52 -8.37 7.76 3.84
N ARG A 53 -7.09 7.50 3.56
CA ARG A 53 -6.21 8.39 2.80
C ARG A 53 -5.85 7.69 1.50
N PRO A 54 -6.35 8.17 0.35
CA PRO A 54 -6.00 7.57 -0.95
C PRO A 54 -4.63 8.04 -1.42
N MET A 55 -4.01 7.26 -2.32
CA MET A 55 -2.80 7.70 -3.00
C MET A 55 -3.10 8.91 -3.89
N ASN A 56 -2.11 9.81 -4.01
CA ASN A 56 -2.21 11.00 -4.88
C ASN A 56 -1.99 10.68 -6.35
N ALA A 57 -1.13 9.70 -6.64
CA ALA A 57 -0.74 9.38 -8.00
C ALA A 57 -0.38 7.90 -8.09
N ASP A 58 -0.49 7.33 -9.29
CA ASP A 58 -0.09 5.95 -9.54
C ASP A 58 1.42 5.78 -9.34
N VAL A 59 1.80 4.61 -8.83
CA VAL A 59 3.20 4.21 -8.71
C VAL A 59 3.39 2.92 -9.50
N THR A 60 4.35 2.92 -10.41
CA THR A 60 4.65 1.77 -11.27
C THR A 60 5.99 1.16 -10.86
N VAL A 61 6.02 -0.15 -10.71
CA VAL A 61 7.22 -0.90 -10.33
C VAL A 61 7.41 -2.07 -11.28
N ALA A 62 8.64 -2.30 -11.73
CA ALA A 62 8.97 -3.44 -12.56
C ALA A 62 9.02 -4.71 -11.71
N VAL A 63 8.51 -5.81 -12.27
CA VAL A 63 8.55 -7.13 -11.64
C VAL A 63 9.96 -7.71 -11.75
N PRO A 64 10.62 -8.04 -10.62
CA PRO A 64 11.93 -8.67 -10.66
C PRO A 64 11.85 -10.14 -11.03
N ALA A 65 13.01 -10.72 -11.34
CA ALA A 65 13.12 -12.14 -11.66
C ALA A 65 12.59 -13.02 -10.51
N GLY A 66 11.87 -14.09 -10.86
CA GLY A 66 11.36 -15.07 -9.91
C GLY A 66 10.02 -14.70 -9.26
N VAL A 67 9.50 -13.49 -9.50
CA VAL A 67 8.20 -13.07 -8.98
C VAL A 67 7.11 -13.42 -9.99
N THR A 68 6.11 -14.18 -9.56
CA THR A 68 5.01 -14.62 -10.42
C THR A 68 3.64 -14.20 -9.92
N THR A 69 3.54 -13.75 -8.68
CA THR A 69 2.26 -13.35 -8.06
C THR A 69 2.39 -12.03 -7.32
N TRP A 70 1.28 -11.33 -7.19
CA TRP A 70 1.16 -10.11 -6.39
C TRP A 70 -0.18 -10.15 -5.68
N THR A 71 -0.17 -10.30 -4.36
CA THR A 71 -1.39 -10.54 -3.56
C THR A 71 -1.64 -9.49 -2.48
N HIS A 72 -0.59 -8.83 -2.00
CA HIS A 72 -0.69 -7.88 -0.88
C HIS A 72 0.17 -6.65 -1.15
N PHE A 73 -0.07 -5.60 -0.39
CA PHE A 73 0.84 -4.45 -0.34
C PHE A 73 0.99 -3.99 1.11
N SER A 74 2.06 -3.26 1.37
CA SER A 74 2.28 -2.58 2.64
C SER A 74 2.83 -1.18 2.43
N VAL A 75 2.60 -0.32 3.41
CA VAL A 75 2.94 1.10 3.37
C VAL A 75 3.81 1.42 4.58
N TYR A 76 4.79 2.28 4.39
CA TYR A 76 5.81 2.57 5.40
C TYR A 76 6.00 4.07 5.56
N ASN A 77 6.48 4.48 6.74
CA ASN A 77 6.91 5.87 6.96
C ASN A 77 8.36 6.09 6.47
N ALA A 78 8.88 7.29 6.64
CA ALA A 78 10.23 7.64 6.21
C ALA A 78 11.33 6.85 6.93
N SER A 79 11.02 6.29 8.10
CA SER A 79 11.95 5.44 8.87
C SER A 79 11.78 3.95 8.58
N ASP A 80 11.04 3.60 7.52
CA ASP A 80 10.78 2.23 7.08
C ASP A 80 9.97 1.39 8.09
N VAL A 81 9.20 2.05 8.95
CA VAL A 81 8.26 1.37 9.84
C VAL A 81 7.00 1.06 9.06
N CYS A 82 6.57 -0.20 9.07
CA CYS A 82 5.35 -0.63 8.40
C CYS A 82 4.12 -0.08 9.13
N LEU A 83 3.31 0.67 8.41
CA LEU A 83 2.13 1.33 8.96
C LEU A 83 0.85 0.57 8.64
N HIS A 84 0.81 -0.16 7.52
CA HIS A 84 -0.42 -0.76 7.02
C HIS A 84 -0.09 -1.89 6.07
N ILE A 85 -0.80 -3.02 6.22
CA ILE A 85 -0.70 -4.19 5.34
C ILE A 85 -2.11 -4.55 4.91
N GLN A 86 -2.30 -4.80 3.62
CA GLN A 86 -3.62 -5.10 3.08
C GLN A 86 -3.53 -6.04 1.89
N PRO A 87 -4.49 -6.99 1.73
CA PRO A 87 -4.60 -7.76 0.50
C PRO A 87 -5.07 -6.86 -0.64
N LEU A 88 -4.65 -7.20 -1.86
CA LEU A 88 -5.16 -6.53 -3.05
C LEU A 88 -6.63 -6.88 -3.26
N ASN A 89 -7.39 -5.94 -3.78
CA ASN A 89 -8.76 -6.19 -4.21
C ASN A 89 -8.79 -7.24 -5.35
N THR A 90 -7.83 -7.15 -6.27
CA THR A 90 -7.69 -8.10 -7.38
C THR A 90 -6.25 -8.61 -7.43
N PRO A 91 -5.96 -9.75 -6.78
CA PRO A 91 -4.61 -10.35 -6.85
C PRO A 91 -4.21 -10.71 -8.28
N ARG A 92 -2.93 -10.64 -8.59
CA ARG A 92 -2.39 -10.94 -9.90
C ARG A 92 -1.52 -12.21 -9.87
N THR A 93 -1.64 -13.01 -10.93
CA THR A 93 -0.85 -14.23 -11.13
C THR A 93 -0.24 -14.22 -12.54
N GLY A 94 0.69 -15.13 -12.79
CA GLY A 94 1.30 -15.24 -14.12
C GLY A 94 2.22 -14.08 -14.46
N LEU A 95 2.78 -13.39 -13.48
CA LEU A 95 3.73 -12.31 -13.71
C LEU A 95 5.07 -12.89 -14.20
N VAL A 96 5.76 -12.14 -15.04
CA VAL A 96 7.11 -12.44 -15.52
C VAL A 96 8.02 -11.24 -15.30
N GLU A 97 9.33 -11.48 -15.26
CA GLU A 97 10.32 -10.41 -15.13
C GLU A 97 10.10 -9.34 -16.21
N GLY A 98 10.12 -8.09 -15.81
CA GLY A 98 9.92 -6.95 -16.70
C GLY A 98 8.47 -6.51 -16.84
N ASP A 99 7.50 -7.29 -16.38
CA ASP A 99 6.12 -6.81 -16.27
C ASP A 99 6.06 -5.62 -15.33
N SER A 100 5.02 -4.80 -15.47
CA SER A 100 4.77 -3.68 -14.55
C SER A 100 3.63 -4.01 -13.61
N ILE A 101 3.84 -3.73 -12.32
CA ILE A 101 2.73 -3.66 -11.36
C ILE A 101 2.48 -2.19 -11.06
N VAL A 102 1.20 -1.80 -10.97
CA VAL A 102 0.80 -0.41 -10.77
C VAL A 102 -0.04 -0.32 -9.50
N PHE A 103 0.44 0.48 -8.55
CA PHE A 103 -0.35 0.88 -7.39
C PHE A 103 -1.22 2.04 -7.84
N LYS A 104 -2.53 1.81 -7.94
CA LYS A 104 -3.46 2.77 -8.54
C LYS A 104 -3.92 3.81 -7.51
N ALA A 105 -3.99 5.07 -7.94
CA ALA A 105 -4.52 6.16 -7.13
C ALA A 105 -6.04 6.29 -7.23
N SER A 106 -6.66 5.68 -8.24
CA SER A 106 -8.10 5.77 -8.48
C SER A 106 -8.63 4.49 -9.12
N GLY A 107 -9.95 4.36 -9.17
CA GLY A 107 -10.61 3.20 -9.76
C GLY A 107 -10.87 2.08 -8.75
N PRO A 108 -11.35 0.90 -9.22
CA PRO A 108 -11.75 -0.20 -8.33
C PRO A 108 -10.59 -0.81 -7.54
N ASP A 109 -9.35 -0.68 -8.03
CA ASP A 109 -8.16 -1.21 -7.36
C ASP A 109 -7.33 -0.12 -6.70
N ALA A 110 -7.94 1.02 -6.37
CA ALA A 110 -7.24 2.14 -5.73
C ALA A 110 -6.66 1.75 -4.37
N ILE A 111 -5.45 2.21 -4.12
CA ILE A 111 -4.72 1.98 -2.87
C ILE A 111 -5.05 3.12 -1.91
N SER A 112 -5.39 2.75 -0.68
CA SER A 112 -5.61 3.74 0.39
C SER A 112 -5.19 3.18 1.74
N VAL A 113 -4.81 4.06 2.64
CA VAL A 113 -4.64 3.74 4.07
C VAL A 113 -5.95 4.04 4.76
N SER A 114 -6.55 3.07 5.42
CA SER A 114 -7.88 3.21 6.00
C SER A 114 -7.94 2.74 7.45
N ILE A 115 -8.92 3.28 8.17
CA ILE A 115 -9.32 2.82 9.52
C ILE A 115 -10.73 2.28 9.42
N THR A 116 -10.94 1.06 9.88
CA THR A 116 -12.26 0.44 9.92
C THR A 116 -12.88 0.50 11.31
#